data_d4c945bc65924e8edae5b609a3b58250
#
_entry.id   d4c945bc65924e8edae5b609a3b58250
#
_cell.length_a   1.000
_cell.length_b   1.000
_cell.length_c   1.000
_cell.angle_alpha   90.00
_cell.angle_beta   90.00
_cell.angle_gamma   90.00
#
_symmetry.space_group_name_H-M   'P 1'
#
loop_
_entity.id
_entity.type
_entity.pdbx_description
1 polymer ?
#
loop_
_entity_poly.entity_id
_entity_poly.type
_entity_poly.pdbx_seq_one_letter_code
_entity_poly.pdbx_strand_id
1 'polypeptide(L)'
;NIDFANHIGWDILDLPLFWTGGNFMTDGYGMGFSTELMVNENNLSQSEFLNISQDYLNLDTYHIFDNPNELSIQHIDCMAKLVGPETIIIKQVSENSPEYECIENFAESFEELNTFYGRPFEIHRIYCPSIVSSWWEINPVAAYTNSLILNNKVLVPQYGNLYDQSALEVYSQAMPGYEVIGFDNNTNEPWYGEDALHCRTMGIFDPEMIHISHKSIRTEE
;
A
#
# COMPACT_ATOMS: atom_id res chain seq x y z
N ASN A 1 13.64 7.75 -11.79
CA ASN A 1 12.38 8.39 -12.25
C ASN A 1 12.66 9.46 -13.33
N ILE A 2 13.62 10.37 -13.09
CA ILE A 2 13.97 11.45 -14.03
C ILE A 2 14.41 10.89 -15.40
N ASP A 3 15.30 9.92 -15.41
CA ASP A 3 15.79 9.32 -16.66
C ASP A 3 14.67 8.61 -17.43
N PHE A 4 13.74 7.97 -16.73
CA PHE A 4 12.58 7.35 -17.35
C PHE A 4 11.63 8.39 -17.95
N ALA A 5 11.28 9.45 -17.22
CA ALA A 5 10.42 10.52 -17.70
C ALA A 5 11.05 11.21 -18.94
N ASN A 6 12.34 11.49 -18.89
CA ASN A 6 13.09 12.04 -20.04
C ASN A 6 13.06 11.09 -21.25
N HIS A 7 13.18 9.77 -21.01
CA HIS A 7 13.17 8.78 -22.09
C HIS A 7 11.82 8.72 -22.83
N ILE A 8 10.71 8.89 -22.10
CA ILE A 8 9.35 8.86 -22.66
C ILE A 8 8.83 10.26 -23.03
N GLY A 9 9.61 11.32 -22.79
CA GLY A 9 9.26 12.70 -23.14
C GLY A 9 8.19 13.33 -22.24
N TRP A 10 8.11 12.92 -20.98
CA TRP A 10 7.20 13.49 -20.01
C TRP A 10 7.83 14.65 -19.24
N ASP A 11 7.01 15.67 -18.98
CA ASP A 11 7.39 16.76 -18.09
C ASP A 11 7.50 16.26 -16.66
N ILE A 12 8.49 16.80 -15.94
CA ILE A 12 8.75 16.46 -14.54
C ILE A 12 8.28 17.62 -13.69
N LEU A 13 7.40 17.33 -12.73
CA LEU A 13 7.03 18.26 -11.68
C LEU A 13 7.81 17.89 -10.41
N ASP A 14 8.68 18.81 -9.96
CA ASP A 14 9.43 18.61 -8.73
C ASP A 14 8.52 18.80 -7.51
N LEU A 15 8.35 17.74 -6.74
CA LEU A 15 7.70 17.80 -5.43
C LEU A 15 8.74 18.26 -4.40
N PRO A 16 8.48 19.30 -3.61
CA PRO A 16 9.44 19.81 -2.62
C PRO A 16 9.48 18.94 -1.34
N LEU A 17 9.49 17.64 -1.51
CA LEU A 17 9.52 16.64 -0.44
C LEU A 17 10.47 15.51 -0.83
N PHE A 18 11.17 15.00 0.15
CA PHE A 18 11.72 13.65 0.08
C PHE A 18 10.55 12.67 0.19
N TRP A 19 10.34 11.88 -0.85
CA TRP A 19 9.13 11.07 -0.99
C TRP A 19 9.45 9.61 -1.23
N THR A 20 8.93 8.76 -0.35
CA THR A 20 9.01 7.31 -0.49
C THR A 20 7.65 6.75 -0.87
N GLY A 21 7.55 6.15 -2.06
CA GLY A 21 6.26 5.68 -2.60
C GLY A 21 5.56 4.63 -1.74
N GLY A 22 6.31 3.76 -1.07
CA GLY A 22 5.76 2.76 -0.15
C GLY A 22 5.12 3.36 1.10
N ASN A 23 5.51 4.57 1.49
CA ASN A 23 4.92 5.26 2.63
C ASN A 23 3.82 6.25 2.22
N PHE A 24 3.11 5.95 1.15
CA PHE A 24 1.98 6.76 0.70
C PHE A 24 0.83 5.89 0.19
N MET A 25 -0.35 6.15 0.69
CA MET A 25 -1.61 5.64 0.13
C MET A 25 -2.58 6.78 -0.12
N THR A 26 -3.46 6.62 -1.09
CA THR A 26 -4.58 7.54 -1.36
C THR A 26 -5.81 6.77 -1.78
N ASP A 27 -6.96 7.29 -1.41
CA ASP A 27 -8.26 6.78 -1.85
C ASP A 27 -8.62 7.22 -3.28
N GLY A 28 -7.84 8.15 -3.86
CA GLY A 28 -8.10 8.75 -5.16
C GLY A 28 -9.23 9.80 -5.16
N TYR A 29 -9.79 10.14 -4.01
CA TYR A 29 -10.89 11.10 -3.82
C TYR A 29 -10.52 12.29 -2.93
N GLY A 30 -9.23 12.47 -2.65
CA GLY A 30 -8.70 13.60 -1.90
C GLY A 30 -8.21 13.25 -0.50
N MET A 31 -8.20 12.00 -0.11
CA MET A 31 -7.56 11.53 1.12
C MET A 31 -6.19 10.93 0.86
N GLY A 32 -5.21 11.30 1.69
CA GLY A 32 -3.88 10.70 1.73
C GLY A 32 -3.57 10.11 3.11
N PHE A 33 -2.69 9.11 3.12
CA PHE A 33 -2.29 8.38 4.32
C PHE A 33 -0.81 8.05 4.28
N SER A 34 -0.12 8.24 5.40
CA SER A 34 1.25 7.78 5.61
C SER A 34 1.54 7.53 7.09
N THR A 35 2.69 6.96 7.39
CA THR A 35 3.24 7.02 8.74
C THR A 35 3.96 8.36 8.98
N GLU A 36 4.24 8.66 10.23
CA GLU A 36 4.99 9.86 10.65
C GLU A 36 6.40 9.96 10.06
N LEU A 37 6.95 8.85 9.55
CA LEU A 37 8.23 8.84 8.86
C LEU A 37 8.28 9.88 7.74
N MET A 38 7.17 10.09 7.03
CA MET A 38 7.06 11.07 5.94
C MET A 38 7.38 12.49 6.41
N VAL A 39 6.91 12.85 7.60
CA VAL A 39 7.15 14.17 8.20
C VAL A 39 8.55 14.27 8.77
N ASN A 40 8.99 13.20 9.43
CA ASN A 40 10.30 13.15 10.10
C ASN A 40 11.46 13.23 9.09
N GLU A 41 11.38 12.53 7.95
CA GLU A 41 12.40 12.56 6.89
C GLU A 41 12.55 13.94 6.23
N ASN A 42 11.48 14.73 6.22
CA ASN A 42 11.47 16.05 5.63
C ASN A 42 11.80 17.20 6.61
N ASN A 43 11.95 16.92 7.89
CA ASN A 43 12.10 17.93 8.95
C ASN A 43 11.02 19.03 8.92
N LEU A 44 9.80 18.66 8.58
CA LEU A 44 8.66 19.56 8.50
C LEU A 44 7.80 19.42 9.74
N SER A 45 7.08 20.49 10.07
CA SER A 45 5.90 20.35 10.92
C SER A 45 4.78 19.66 10.14
N GLN A 46 3.88 19.02 10.86
CA GLN A 46 2.70 18.41 10.24
C GLN A 46 1.89 19.40 9.40
N SER A 47 1.76 20.66 9.87
CA SER A 47 1.03 21.70 9.14
C SER A 47 1.70 22.10 7.82
N GLU A 48 3.03 22.17 7.79
CA GLU A 48 3.77 22.46 6.56
C GLU A 48 3.62 21.31 5.56
N PHE A 49 3.72 20.07 6.03
CA PHE A 49 3.52 18.90 5.20
C PHE A 49 2.10 18.84 4.61
N LEU A 50 1.06 19.12 5.41
CA LEU A 50 -0.34 19.16 4.95
C LEU A 50 -0.56 20.22 3.87
N ASN A 51 0.03 21.41 4.01
CA ASN A 51 -0.07 22.46 3.00
C ASN A 51 0.57 22.00 1.66
N ILE A 52 1.75 21.39 1.71
CA ILE A 52 2.42 20.87 0.51
C ILE A 52 1.59 19.77 -0.13
N SER A 53 1.02 18.87 0.67
CA SER A 53 0.17 17.78 0.18
C SER A 53 -1.08 18.31 -0.52
N GLN A 54 -1.69 19.37 -0.01
CA GLN A 54 -2.80 20.02 -0.65
C GLN A 54 -2.39 20.70 -1.98
N ASP A 55 -1.31 21.48 -1.95
CA ASP A 55 -0.89 22.28 -3.09
C ASP A 55 -0.38 21.42 -4.27
N TYR A 56 0.34 20.34 -4.00
CA TYR A 56 1.00 19.51 -5.02
C TYR A 56 0.26 18.23 -5.37
N LEU A 57 -0.46 17.62 -4.40
CA LEU A 57 -1.13 16.33 -4.59
C LEU A 57 -2.65 16.47 -4.65
N ASN A 58 -3.18 17.68 -4.44
CA ASN A 58 -4.61 17.99 -4.42
C ASN A 58 -5.36 17.10 -3.41
N LEU A 59 -4.79 16.94 -2.20
CA LEU A 59 -5.39 16.19 -1.11
C LEU A 59 -6.13 17.14 -0.18
N ASP A 60 -7.42 16.89 0.04
CA ASP A 60 -8.26 17.68 0.94
C ASP A 60 -7.98 17.33 2.41
N THR A 61 -7.66 16.07 2.66
CA THR A 61 -7.31 15.55 3.99
C THR A 61 -6.11 14.63 3.92
N TYR A 62 -5.32 14.61 5.00
CA TYR A 62 -4.17 13.72 5.10
C TYR A 62 -4.04 13.20 6.52
N HIS A 63 -3.99 11.89 6.64
CA HIS A 63 -3.86 11.20 7.92
C HIS A 63 -2.43 10.66 8.08
N ILE A 64 -1.81 11.06 9.18
CA ILE A 64 -0.46 10.64 9.55
C ILE A 64 -0.60 9.78 10.79
N PHE A 65 -0.16 8.54 10.68
CA PHE A 65 -0.21 7.56 11.77
C PHE A 65 1.15 7.45 12.44
N ASP A 66 1.12 7.16 13.73
CA ASP A 66 2.31 6.70 14.43
C ASP A 66 2.86 5.47 13.71
N ASN A 67 4.15 5.27 13.79
CA ASN A 67 4.79 4.17 13.09
C ASN A 67 4.53 2.84 13.81
N PRO A 68 3.66 1.98 13.29
CA PRO A 68 3.34 0.71 13.94
C PRO A 68 4.42 -0.35 13.73
N ASN A 69 5.43 -0.08 12.93
CA ASN A 69 6.46 -1.02 12.52
C ASN A 69 7.89 -0.54 12.87
N GLU A 70 8.10 -0.14 14.11
CA GLU A 70 9.37 0.42 14.58
C GLU A 70 10.61 -0.47 14.32
N LEU A 71 10.40 -1.77 14.18
CA LEU A 71 11.47 -2.76 14.03
C LEU A 71 11.83 -3.08 12.58
N SER A 72 11.13 -2.51 11.61
CA SER A 72 11.27 -2.81 10.18
C SER A 72 11.16 -1.56 9.30
N ILE A 73 10.71 -1.71 8.06
CA ILE A 73 10.41 -0.61 7.15
C ILE A 73 9.16 0.11 7.64
N GLN A 74 9.30 1.37 7.99
CA GLN A 74 8.24 2.20 8.56
C GLN A 74 7.25 2.71 7.50
N HIS A 75 6.96 1.91 6.48
CA HIS A 75 6.09 2.27 5.38
C HIS A 75 4.68 1.72 5.58
N ILE A 76 3.70 2.54 5.23
CA ILE A 76 2.29 2.18 5.40
C ILE A 76 1.86 1.00 4.51
N ASP A 77 2.51 0.78 3.36
CA ASP A 77 2.21 -0.34 2.46
C ASP A 77 2.55 -1.72 3.03
N CYS A 78 3.40 -1.75 4.07
CA CYS A 78 3.69 -2.95 4.85
C CYS A 78 2.63 -3.22 5.94
N MET A 79 1.82 -2.20 6.26
CA MET A 79 0.81 -2.26 7.32
C MET A 79 -0.58 -2.46 6.77
N ALA A 80 -0.87 -1.82 5.65
CA ALA A 80 -2.21 -1.78 5.08
C ALA A 80 -2.19 -1.66 3.56
N LYS A 81 -3.34 -1.97 2.95
CA LYS A 81 -3.60 -1.77 1.53
C LYS A 81 -5.01 -1.26 1.32
N LEU A 82 -5.15 -0.06 0.79
CA LEU A 82 -6.42 0.37 0.23
C LEU A 82 -6.72 -0.45 -1.03
N VAL A 83 -7.85 -1.11 -1.05
CA VAL A 83 -8.28 -1.97 -2.16
C VAL A 83 -9.50 -1.41 -2.87
N GLY A 84 -10.03 -0.33 -2.35
CA GLY A 84 -11.13 0.46 -2.89
C GLY A 84 -11.25 1.78 -2.12
N PRO A 85 -12.13 2.68 -2.54
CA PRO A 85 -12.31 3.98 -1.88
C PRO A 85 -12.93 3.89 -0.48
N GLU A 86 -13.47 2.74 -0.11
CA GLU A 86 -14.13 2.49 1.17
C GLU A 86 -13.60 1.22 1.87
N THR A 87 -12.69 0.48 1.23
CA THR A 87 -12.25 -0.83 1.74
C THR A 87 -10.74 -0.86 1.92
N ILE A 88 -10.30 -1.28 3.09
CA ILE A 88 -8.90 -1.41 3.44
C ILE A 88 -8.61 -2.80 4.02
N ILE A 89 -7.48 -3.37 3.64
CA ILE A 89 -6.93 -4.56 4.26
C ILE A 89 -5.81 -4.11 5.21
N ILE A 90 -5.91 -4.51 6.49
CA ILE A 90 -4.92 -4.16 7.52
C ILE A 90 -4.26 -5.43 8.05
N LYS A 91 -2.93 -5.38 8.15
CA LYS A 91 -2.07 -6.41 8.77
C LYS A 91 -2.61 -6.80 10.15
N GLN A 92 -2.52 -8.07 10.45
CA GLN A 92 -2.72 -8.64 11.78
C GLN A 92 -1.53 -9.53 12.09
N VAL A 93 -1.01 -9.44 13.32
CA VAL A 93 0.10 -10.28 13.78
C VAL A 93 -0.32 -11.10 15.01
N SER A 94 0.52 -12.03 15.43
CA SER A 94 0.29 -12.80 16.66
C SER A 94 0.27 -11.88 17.89
N GLU A 95 -0.58 -12.18 18.87
CA GLU A 95 -0.61 -11.49 20.17
C GLU A 95 0.75 -11.51 20.91
N ASN A 96 1.61 -12.47 20.57
CA ASN A 96 2.96 -12.55 21.11
C ASN A 96 4.01 -11.75 20.29
N SER A 97 3.59 -11.12 19.20
CA SER A 97 4.48 -10.26 18.42
C SER A 97 4.79 -8.97 19.19
N PRO A 98 6.02 -8.48 19.17
CA PRO A 98 6.36 -7.18 19.75
C PRO A 98 5.61 -6.02 19.07
N GLU A 99 5.10 -6.22 17.86
CA GLU A 99 4.35 -5.21 17.10
C GLU A 99 2.83 -5.27 17.35
N TYR A 100 2.35 -6.25 18.12
CA TYR A 100 0.91 -6.50 18.25
C TYR A 100 0.13 -5.26 18.68
N GLU A 101 0.54 -4.62 19.76
CA GLU A 101 -0.15 -3.45 20.31
C GLU A 101 -0.15 -2.28 19.31
N CYS A 102 0.98 -2.03 18.65
CA CYS A 102 1.08 -0.97 17.65
C CYS A 102 0.18 -1.23 16.43
N ILE A 103 0.12 -2.48 15.96
CA ILE A 103 -0.70 -2.87 14.81
C ILE A 103 -2.21 -2.80 15.14
N GLU A 104 -2.61 -3.18 16.35
CA GLU A 104 -4.00 -3.04 16.76
C GLU A 104 -4.40 -1.57 16.92
N ASN A 105 -3.57 -0.73 17.53
CA ASN A 105 -3.81 0.72 17.62
C ASN A 105 -3.92 1.37 16.23
N PHE A 106 -3.09 0.93 15.27
CA PHE A 106 -3.20 1.38 13.89
C PHE A 106 -4.54 1.00 13.25
N ALA A 107 -5.00 -0.23 13.48
CA ALA A 107 -6.31 -0.68 12.99
C ALA A 107 -7.47 0.10 13.63
N GLU A 108 -7.44 0.30 14.94
CA GLU A 108 -8.42 1.11 15.68
C GLU A 108 -8.49 2.54 15.17
N SER A 109 -7.34 3.13 14.78
CA SER A 109 -7.29 4.48 14.20
C SER A 109 -8.10 4.56 12.90
N PHE A 110 -8.13 3.51 12.08
CA PHE A 110 -8.95 3.47 10.87
C PHE A 110 -10.44 3.29 11.16
N GLU A 111 -10.83 2.67 12.27
CA GLU A 111 -12.23 2.55 12.68
C GLU A 111 -12.86 3.92 13.00
N GLU A 112 -12.05 4.90 13.41
CA GLU A 112 -12.49 6.27 13.72
C GLU A 112 -12.64 7.15 12.46
N LEU A 113 -12.11 6.70 11.31
CA LEU A 113 -12.12 7.47 10.07
C LEU A 113 -13.38 7.21 9.25
N ASN A 114 -13.81 8.24 8.54
CA ASN A 114 -14.83 8.11 7.51
C ASN A 114 -14.20 8.21 6.12
N THR A 115 -14.72 7.44 5.19
CA THR A 115 -14.38 7.50 3.76
C THR A 115 -14.87 8.81 3.15
N PHE A 116 -14.46 9.10 1.91
CA PHE A 116 -14.99 10.22 1.13
C PHE A 116 -16.53 10.28 1.11
N TYR A 117 -17.19 9.14 1.18
CA TYR A 117 -18.65 9.04 1.19
C TYR A 117 -19.30 9.26 2.56
N GLY A 118 -18.53 9.59 3.59
CA GLY A 118 -19.00 9.85 4.95
C GLY A 118 -19.43 8.60 5.72
N ARG A 119 -18.96 7.44 5.33
CA ARG A 119 -19.20 6.13 5.99
C ARG A 119 -17.89 5.59 6.55
N PRO A 120 -17.90 4.79 7.63
CA PRO A 120 -16.71 4.10 8.09
C PRO A 120 -16.07 3.24 7.01
N PHE A 121 -14.76 3.04 7.09
CA PHE A 121 -14.06 2.08 6.22
C PHE A 121 -14.53 0.65 6.51
N GLU A 122 -14.67 -0.15 5.46
CA GLU A 122 -14.77 -1.60 5.58
C GLU A 122 -13.36 -2.15 5.77
N ILE A 123 -13.08 -2.67 6.97
CA ILE A 123 -11.76 -3.14 7.37
C ILE A 123 -11.71 -4.66 7.30
N HIS A 124 -10.80 -5.19 6.49
CA HIS A 124 -10.46 -6.61 6.48
C HIS A 124 -9.11 -6.80 7.17
N ARG A 125 -9.01 -7.80 8.05
CA ARG A 125 -7.76 -8.13 8.73
C ARG A 125 -7.08 -9.30 8.02
N ILE A 126 -5.79 -9.16 7.72
CA ILE A 126 -5.00 -10.20 7.07
C ILE A 126 -3.87 -10.65 7.99
N TYR A 127 -3.91 -11.91 8.38
CA TYR A 127 -2.89 -12.45 9.29
C TYR A 127 -1.54 -12.62 8.59
N CYS A 128 -0.53 -11.97 9.13
CA CYS A 128 0.85 -11.97 8.65
C CYS A 128 1.71 -12.76 9.65
N PRO A 129 1.98 -14.05 9.38
CA PRO A 129 2.78 -14.88 10.28
C PRO A 129 4.25 -14.45 10.26
N SER A 130 4.96 -14.71 11.36
CA SER A 130 6.41 -14.62 11.36
C SER A 130 7.00 -15.59 10.34
N ILE A 131 7.99 -15.12 9.59
CA ILE A 131 8.72 -15.92 8.61
C ILE A 131 10.18 -16.09 9.03
N VAL A 132 10.82 -17.12 8.50
CA VAL A 132 12.26 -17.31 8.70
C VAL A 132 12.99 -16.30 7.80
N SER A 133 13.65 -15.34 8.41
CA SER A 133 14.32 -14.28 7.68
C SER A 133 15.79 -14.54 7.42
N SER A 134 16.28 -13.76 6.50
CA SER A 134 17.65 -13.35 6.42
C SER A 134 18.07 -12.62 7.72
N TRP A 135 19.32 -12.77 8.09
CA TRP A 135 19.95 -12.37 9.36
C TRP A 135 19.92 -10.88 9.75
N TRP A 136 19.36 -9.99 8.93
CA TRP A 136 19.31 -8.54 9.23
C TRP A 136 17.92 -8.04 9.65
N GLU A 137 16.86 -8.83 9.49
CA GLU A 137 15.52 -8.43 9.89
C GLU A 137 15.20 -8.94 11.29
N ILE A 138 14.65 -8.06 12.11
CA ILE A 138 14.17 -8.41 13.44
C ILE A 138 12.68 -8.77 13.33
N ASN A 139 12.36 -10.03 13.60
CA ASN A 139 10.97 -10.55 13.56
C ASN A 139 10.20 -10.28 12.25
N PRO A 140 10.74 -10.61 11.08
CA PRO A 140 10.04 -10.37 9.83
C PRO A 140 8.75 -11.18 9.77
N VAL A 141 7.74 -10.56 9.16
CA VAL A 141 6.46 -11.19 8.92
C VAL A 141 6.16 -11.26 7.43
N ALA A 142 5.25 -12.14 7.04
CA ALA A 142 4.78 -12.21 5.66
C ALA A 142 4.00 -10.95 5.31
N ALA A 143 4.47 -10.16 4.37
CA ALA A 143 3.85 -8.89 3.98
C ALA A 143 2.77 -9.08 2.92
N TYR A 144 1.67 -9.71 3.26
CA TYR A 144 0.56 -9.91 2.33
C TYR A 144 -0.09 -8.61 1.88
N THR A 145 -0.01 -7.54 2.68
CA THR A 145 -0.47 -6.19 2.31
C THR A 145 0.36 -5.55 1.20
N ASN A 146 1.61 -5.98 1.04
CA ASN A 146 2.52 -5.49 0.00
C ASN A 146 2.21 -6.12 -1.38
N SER A 147 0.93 -6.14 -1.74
CA SER A 147 0.37 -6.68 -2.96
C SER A 147 0.39 -5.67 -4.10
N LEU A 148 0.24 -6.13 -5.34
CA LEU A 148 0.11 -5.29 -6.52
C LEU A 148 -1.28 -5.41 -7.11
N ILE A 149 -2.00 -4.29 -7.21
CA ILE A 149 -3.26 -4.19 -7.94
C ILE A 149 -2.95 -3.73 -9.36
N LEU A 150 -3.35 -4.52 -10.34
CA LEU A 150 -3.11 -4.22 -11.76
C LEU A 150 -4.38 -4.51 -12.57
N ASN A 151 -5.04 -3.47 -13.06
CA ASN A 151 -6.32 -3.55 -13.73
C ASN A 151 -7.36 -4.25 -12.83
N ASN A 152 -7.95 -5.36 -13.31
CA ASN A 152 -8.91 -6.18 -12.56
C ASN A 152 -8.28 -7.38 -11.84
N LYS A 153 -6.97 -7.34 -11.58
CA LYS A 153 -6.21 -8.39 -10.90
C LYS A 153 -5.56 -7.84 -9.65
N VAL A 154 -5.37 -8.70 -8.67
CA VAL A 154 -4.48 -8.43 -7.54
C VAL A 154 -3.50 -9.58 -7.39
N LEU A 155 -2.22 -9.24 -7.40
CA LEU A 155 -1.13 -10.18 -7.16
C LEU A 155 -0.76 -10.10 -5.68
N VAL A 156 -0.91 -11.21 -4.96
CA VAL A 156 -0.64 -11.31 -3.53
C VAL A 156 0.63 -12.12 -3.32
N PRO A 157 1.64 -11.58 -2.62
CA PRO A 157 2.88 -12.32 -2.42
C PRO A 157 2.63 -13.60 -1.63
N GLN A 158 3.30 -14.69 -2.03
CA GLN A 158 3.23 -15.99 -1.37
C GLN A 158 4.58 -16.33 -0.73
N TYR A 159 4.55 -16.91 0.45
CA TYR A 159 5.72 -17.21 1.28
C TYR A 159 5.95 -18.71 1.45
N GLY A 160 5.13 -19.56 0.79
CA GLY A 160 5.20 -21.01 0.89
C GLY A 160 4.79 -21.55 2.27
N ASN A 161 3.93 -20.83 2.98
CA ASN A 161 3.43 -21.23 4.28
C ASN A 161 1.93 -21.53 4.29
N LEU A 162 1.43 -22.06 5.40
CA LEU A 162 0.03 -22.51 5.52
C LEU A 162 -1.00 -21.35 5.50
N TYR A 163 -0.58 -20.10 5.62
CA TYR A 163 -1.46 -18.92 5.63
C TYR A 163 -1.63 -18.28 4.26
N ASP A 164 -0.84 -18.68 3.27
CA ASP A 164 -0.90 -18.14 1.92
C ASP A 164 -2.31 -18.23 1.33
N GLN A 165 -2.98 -19.36 1.53
CA GLN A 165 -4.33 -19.57 1.02
C GLN A 165 -5.35 -18.66 1.72
N SER A 166 -5.24 -18.47 3.03
CA SER A 166 -6.13 -17.57 3.77
C SER A 166 -5.90 -16.11 3.38
N ALA A 167 -4.68 -15.72 3.02
CA ALA A 167 -4.40 -14.39 2.50
C ALA A 167 -5.14 -14.13 1.18
N LEU A 168 -5.15 -15.10 0.25
CA LEU A 168 -5.92 -15.00 -0.99
C LEU A 168 -7.43 -14.89 -0.74
N GLU A 169 -7.94 -15.60 0.26
CA GLU A 169 -9.35 -15.55 0.64
C GLU A 169 -9.75 -14.17 1.17
N VAL A 170 -8.91 -13.52 1.98
CA VAL A 170 -9.14 -12.14 2.45
C VAL A 170 -9.23 -11.18 1.27
N TYR A 171 -8.30 -11.25 0.31
CA TYR A 171 -8.37 -10.44 -0.90
C TYR A 171 -9.61 -10.71 -1.75
N SER A 172 -10.00 -11.97 -1.88
CA SER A 172 -11.21 -12.34 -2.64
C SER A 172 -12.49 -11.79 -2.00
N GLN A 173 -12.53 -11.66 -0.67
CA GLN A 173 -13.65 -11.07 0.06
C GLN A 173 -13.64 -9.54 -0.05
N ALA A 174 -12.48 -8.91 0.11
CA ALA A 174 -12.31 -7.47 0.07
C ALA A 174 -12.44 -6.87 -1.35
N MET A 175 -12.19 -7.67 -2.39
CA MET A 175 -12.15 -7.23 -3.79
C MET A 175 -13.05 -8.08 -4.70
N PRO A 176 -14.37 -8.08 -4.47
CA PRO A 176 -15.29 -8.87 -5.30
C PRO A 176 -15.20 -8.44 -6.77
N GLY A 177 -15.03 -9.40 -7.66
CA GLY A 177 -14.89 -9.17 -9.10
C GLY A 177 -13.45 -9.02 -9.61
N TYR A 178 -12.47 -8.99 -8.73
CA TYR A 178 -11.07 -9.06 -9.11
C TYR A 178 -10.58 -10.50 -9.20
N GLU A 179 -9.65 -10.75 -10.11
CA GLU A 179 -8.90 -12.00 -10.15
C GLU A 179 -7.76 -11.95 -9.12
N VAL A 180 -7.89 -12.74 -8.05
CA VAL A 180 -6.87 -12.84 -6.99
C VAL A 180 -5.86 -13.92 -7.34
N ILE A 181 -4.60 -13.53 -7.47
CA ILE A 181 -3.51 -14.40 -7.93
C ILE A 181 -2.43 -14.44 -6.84
N GLY A 182 -2.14 -15.62 -6.33
CA GLY A 182 -0.96 -15.84 -5.51
C GLY A 182 0.30 -15.72 -6.36
N PHE A 183 1.24 -14.89 -5.94
CA PHE A 183 2.50 -14.69 -6.64
C PHE A 183 3.65 -15.22 -5.79
N ASP A 184 4.14 -16.36 -6.19
CA ASP A 184 5.35 -16.98 -5.66
C ASP A 184 6.55 -16.39 -6.42
N ASN A 185 7.56 -15.92 -5.72
CA ASN A 185 8.78 -15.43 -6.35
C ASN A 185 9.64 -16.54 -6.98
N ASN A 186 9.29 -17.80 -6.81
CA ASN A 186 9.78 -19.03 -7.48
C ASN A 186 11.25 -19.01 -7.95
N THR A 187 12.03 -18.18 -7.31
CA THR A 187 13.41 -17.90 -7.62
C THR A 187 14.28 -18.29 -6.43
N ASN A 188 15.57 -18.31 -6.63
CA ASN A 188 16.52 -18.46 -5.53
C ASN A 188 16.58 -17.21 -4.62
N GLU A 189 15.75 -16.20 -4.89
CA GLU A 189 15.67 -14.95 -4.13
C GLU A 189 14.31 -14.87 -3.45
N PRO A 190 14.21 -15.20 -2.15
CA PRO A 190 12.96 -15.09 -1.40
C PRO A 190 12.50 -13.63 -1.28
N TRP A 191 11.21 -13.42 -0.93
CA TRP A 191 10.78 -12.13 -0.42
C TRP A 191 11.57 -11.81 0.86
N TYR A 192 12.06 -10.59 0.94
CA TYR A 192 12.78 -10.11 2.13
C TYR A 192 11.80 -9.51 3.13
N GLY A 193 11.12 -10.39 3.90
CA GLY A 193 10.16 -9.92 4.87
C GLY A 193 9.07 -9.07 4.24
N GLU A 194 9.06 -7.82 4.56
CA GLU A 194 8.05 -6.85 4.12
C GLU A 194 8.32 -6.24 2.74
N ASP A 195 9.50 -6.46 2.15
CA ASP A 195 9.82 -6.07 0.77
C ASP A 195 9.30 -7.12 -0.23
N ALA A 196 8.07 -6.92 -0.70
CA ALA A 196 7.45 -7.82 -1.65
C ALA A 196 7.06 -7.09 -2.96
N LEU A 197 5.86 -7.34 -3.48
CA LEU A 197 5.46 -6.90 -4.83
C LEU A 197 5.33 -5.39 -4.98
N HIS A 198 4.68 -4.71 -4.03
CA HIS A 198 4.47 -3.27 -4.11
C HIS A 198 5.79 -2.50 -4.04
N CYS A 199 6.67 -2.87 -3.13
CA CYS A 199 7.99 -2.27 -2.97
C CYS A 199 8.88 -2.39 -4.22
N ARG A 200 8.63 -3.37 -5.09
CA ARG A 200 9.41 -3.65 -6.30
C ARG A 200 8.76 -3.18 -7.58
N THR A 201 7.65 -2.47 -7.49
CA THR A 201 6.90 -1.97 -8.64
C THR A 201 6.63 -0.49 -8.51
N MET A 202 6.37 0.15 -9.63
CA MET A 202 5.94 1.53 -9.69
C MET A 202 4.80 1.65 -10.70
N GLY A 203 3.67 2.21 -10.25
CA GLY A 203 2.57 2.54 -11.13
C GLY A 203 2.93 3.74 -12.00
N ILE A 204 2.71 3.63 -13.31
CA ILE A 204 2.89 4.71 -14.25
C ILE A 204 1.56 4.92 -14.95
N PHE A 205 1.00 6.11 -14.78
CA PHE A 205 -0.24 6.48 -15.44
C PHE A 205 0.07 7.00 -16.84
N ASP A 206 -0.43 6.29 -17.86
CA ASP A 206 -0.34 6.72 -19.25
C ASP A 206 -1.73 7.15 -19.75
N PRO A 207 -1.98 8.46 -19.92
CA PRO A 207 -3.28 8.95 -20.39
C PRO A 207 -3.64 8.48 -21.80
N GLU A 208 -2.67 8.10 -22.64
CA GLU A 208 -2.93 7.57 -23.97
C GLU A 208 -3.51 6.15 -23.92
N MET A 209 -3.16 5.36 -22.92
CA MET A 209 -3.69 4.00 -22.72
C MET A 209 -5.18 4.00 -22.40
N ILE A 210 -5.72 5.05 -21.78
CA ILE A 210 -7.15 5.18 -21.51
C ILE A 210 -7.94 5.28 -22.81
N HIS A 211 -7.43 5.98 -23.81
CA HIS A 211 -8.08 6.12 -25.12
C HIS A 211 -8.13 4.81 -25.90
N ILE A 212 -7.19 3.92 -25.70
CA ILE A 212 -7.14 2.60 -26.35
C ILE A 212 -8.24 1.69 -25.77
N SER A 213 -8.40 1.67 -24.46
CA SER A 213 -9.42 0.85 -23.79
C SER A 213 -10.86 1.27 -24.17
N HIS A 214 -11.13 2.56 -24.31
CA HIS A 214 -12.43 3.06 -24.77
C HIS A 214 -12.70 2.80 -26.25
N LYS A 215 -11.69 2.68 -27.08
CA LYS A 215 -11.86 2.36 -28.51
C LYS A 215 -12.16 0.87 -28.73
N SER A 216 -11.56 -0.02 -27.95
CA SER A 216 -11.79 -1.47 -28.04
C SER A 216 -13.20 -1.88 -27.59
N ILE A 217 -13.81 -1.12 -26.66
CA ILE A 217 -15.18 -1.40 -26.18
C ILE A 217 -16.25 -0.95 -27.21
N ARG A 218 -15.94 -0.02 -28.12
CA ARG A 218 -16.91 0.49 -29.13
C ARG A 218 -16.93 -0.27 -30.45
N THR A 219 -16.09 -1.25 -30.65
CA THR A 219 -16.01 -2.03 -31.89
C THR A 219 -16.69 -3.39 -31.82
N GLU A 220 -17.40 -3.71 -30.73
CA GLU A 220 -18.17 -4.95 -30.57
C GLU A 220 -19.69 -4.71 -30.46
N GLU A 221 -20.22 -3.59 -31.05
CA GLU A 221 -21.65 -3.39 -31.26
C GLU A 221 -22.02 -3.57 -32.73
#